data_b317cb1d2ec53c8a5836db917941b3f7
#
_entry.id   b317cb1d2ec53c8a5836db917941b3f7
#
_cell.length_a   1.000
_cell.length_b   1.000
_cell.length_c   1.000
_cell.angle_alpha   90.00
_cell.angle_beta   90.00
_cell.angle_gamma   90.00
#
_symmetry.space_group_name_H-M   'P 1'
#
loop_
_entity.id
_entity.type
_entity.pdbx_description
1 polymer ?
#
loop_
_entity_poly.entity_id
_entity_poly.type
_entity_poly.pdbx_seq_one_letter_code
_entity_poly.pdbx_strand_id
1 'polypeptide(L)'
;MFDNRFKKFGGEWIISITEYLKDKLKSNPHITISVGCDSIQKRRKTIYANTIMLYDTDLKNGAHVVFFRESHPKIRDNQQRLYKEYEYAYSIAEFLNERLQPFYKRTDLNDFQRKAYKYHLMNCNGELANLQIQDADKFINNITLTDYEKVKEYKLVDIHLDFNPFESTRNGRHMTNNKSNAAYNAYVPGLRGMGYRVYAKPDAPAATSAADLLLD
;
A
#
# COMPACT_ATOMS: atom_id res chain seq x y z
N MET A 1 10.03 13.30 9.76
CA MET A 1 11.14 12.60 9.08
C MET A 1 10.90 12.44 7.58
N PHE A 2 9.65 12.10 7.14
CA PHE A 2 9.33 11.93 5.71
C PHE A 2 8.69 13.15 5.04
N ASP A 3 8.18 14.10 5.79
CA ASP A 3 7.23 15.12 5.30
C ASP A 3 7.75 15.97 4.11
N ASN A 4 9.03 16.27 4.06
CA ASN A 4 9.66 17.10 3.03
C ASN A 4 10.59 16.34 2.06
N ARG A 5 10.45 15.00 1.96
CA ARG A 5 11.34 14.16 1.13
C ARG A 5 10.80 13.85 -0.26
N PHE A 6 9.51 14.07 -0.47
CA PHE A 6 8.83 13.66 -1.70
C PHE A 6 8.89 14.71 -2.79
N LYS A 7 8.83 14.25 -4.02
CA LYS A 7 8.70 15.06 -5.23
C LYS A 7 7.72 14.42 -6.22
N LYS A 8 7.17 15.24 -7.10
CA LYS A 8 6.34 14.78 -8.23
C LYS A 8 7.22 14.15 -9.31
N PHE A 9 6.63 13.43 -10.24
CA PHE A 9 7.35 12.82 -11.37
C PHE A 9 8.12 13.85 -12.21
N GLY A 10 7.60 15.07 -12.37
CA GLY A 10 8.28 16.18 -13.05
C GLY A 10 9.45 16.82 -12.28
N GLY A 11 9.82 16.27 -11.11
CA GLY A 11 10.96 16.74 -10.31
C GLY A 11 10.65 17.84 -9.29
N GLU A 12 9.44 18.38 -9.28
CA GLU A 12 9.00 19.39 -8.31
C GLU A 12 8.94 18.83 -6.88
N TRP A 13 9.59 19.50 -5.94
CA TRP A 13 9.59 19.12 -4.54
C TRP A 13 8.28 19.48 -3.85
N ILE A 14 7.83 18.59 -2.97
CA ILE A 14 6.66 18.77 -2.12
C ILE A 14 7.16 19.23 -0.75
N ILE A 15 6.74 20.43 -0.33
CA ILE A 15 7.16 21.05 0.93
C ILE A 15 6.68 20.22 2.13
N SER A 16 5.42 19.78 2.10
CA SER A 16 4.83 18.88 3.09
C SER A 16 3.97 17.85 2.37
N ILE A 17 4.36 16.59 2.45
CA ILE A 17 3.56 15.49 1.88
C ILE A 17 2.22 15.36 2.60
N THR A 18 2.20 15.61 3.89
CA THR A 18 0.98 15.55 4.70
C THR A 18 -0.07 16.54 4.20
N GLU A 19 0.30 17.82 4.05
CA GLU A 19 -0.64 18.85 3.58
C GLU A 19 -1.03 18.62 2.11
N TYR A 20 -0.06 18.21 1.29
CA TYR A 20 -0.33 17.86 -0.10
C TYR A 20 -1.39 16.75 -0.23
N LEU A 21 -1.28 15.69 0.58
CA LEU A 21 -2.25 14.60 0.58
C LEU A 21 -3.60 15.04 1.12
N LYS A 22 -3.63 15.86 2.17
CA LYS A 22 -4.90 16.44 2.70
C LYS A 22 -5.63 17.25 1.64
N ASP A 23 -4.92 18.08 0.87
CA ASP A 23 -5.53 18.87 -0.20
C ASP A 23 -6.06 18.00 -1.34
N LYS A 24 -5.35 16.93 -1.69
CA LYS A 24 -5.84 15.93 -2.66
C LYS A 24 -7.10 15.23 -2.17
N LEU A 25 -7.14 14.84 -0.89
CA LEU A 25 -8.29 14.19 -0.28
C LEU A 25 -9.49 15.12 -0.12
N LYS A 26 -9.28 16.42 0.13
CA LYS A 26 -10.36 17.43 0.14
C LYS A 26 -10.98 17.59 -1.24
N SER A 27 -10.15 17.62 -2.28
CA SER A 27 -10.62 17.79 -3.66
C SER A 27 -11.25 16.52 -4.22
N ASN A 28 -10.84 15.35 -3.76
CA ASN A 28 -11.41 14.06 -4.16
C ASN A 28 -11.32 13.05 -3.01
N PRO A 29 -12.41 12.86 -2.23
CA PRO A 29 -12.45 11.92 -1.10
C PRO A 29 -12.39 10.43 -1.53
N HIS A 30 -12.61 10.13 -2.83
CA HIS A 30 -12.58 8.76 -3.36
C HIS A 30 -11.18 8.25 -3.71
N ILE A 31 -10.14 9.06 -3.48
CA ILE A 31 -8.76 8.66 -3.70
C ILE A 31 -8.33 7.61 -2.67
N THR A 32 -7.76 6.51 -3.15
CA THR A 32 -6.99 5.58 -2.31
C THR A 32 -5.53 6.00 -2.27
N ILE A 33 -4.91 5.83 -1.11
CA ILE A 33 -3.49 6.11 -0.89
C ILE A 33 -2.78 4.79 -0.68
N SER A 34 -1.79 4.50 -1.52
CA SER A 34 -0.96 3.30 -1.41
C SER A 34 0.50 3.69 -1.33
N VAL A 35 1.26 3.01 -0.50
CA VAL A 35 2.71 3.16 -0.42
C VAL A 35 3.40 1.92 -0.93
N GLY A 36 4.54 2.09 -1.58
CA GLY A 36 5.37 1.00 -2.04
C GLY A 36 6.84 1.36 -2.03
N CYS A 37 7.67 0.33 -2.02
CA CYS A 37 9.11 0.47 -2.16
C CYS A 37 9.62 -0.67 -3.03
N ASP A 38 10.52 -0.35 -3.94
CA ASP A 38 11.32 -1.30 -4.68
C ASP A 38 12.78 -0.88 -4.68
N SER A 39 13.69 -1.79 -5.01
CA SER A 39 15.11 -1.48 -4.99
C SER A 39 15.89 -2.13 -6.12
N ILE A 40 16.90 -1.41 -6.59
CA ILE A 40 17.86 -1.90 -7.58
C ILE A 40 19.29 -1.86 -7.05
N GLN A 41 20.10 -2.83 -7.45
CA GLN A 41 21.52 -2.85 -7.16
C GLN A 41 22.31 -2.29 -8.32
N LYS A 42 22.98 -1.14 -8.12
CA LYS A 42 23.89 -0.52 -9.11
C LYS A 42 25.33 -0.53 -8.55
N ARG A 43 26.26 -1.28 -9.19
CA ARG A 43 27.69 -1.35 -8.81
C ARG A 43 27.93 -1.50 -7.29
N ARG A 44 28.15 -0.38 -6.57
CA ARG A 44 28.48 -0.33 -5.15
C ARG A 44 27.33 0.10 -4.25
N LYS A 45 26.15 0.33 -4.81
CA LYS A 45 24.98 0.89 -4.11
C LYS A 45 23.75 0.02 -4.28
N THR A 46 22.88 0.04 -3.30
CA THR A 46 21.47 -0.34 -3.42
C THR A 46 20.65 0.96 -3.36
N ILE A 47 19.81 1.17 -4.35
CA ILE A 47 18.95 2.36 -4.45
C ILE A 47 17.53 1.89 -4.20
N TYR A 48 16.84 2.53 -3.29
CA TYR A 48 15.43 2.32 -2.96
C TYR A 48 14.60 3.45 -3.55
N ALA A 49 13.55 3.11 -4.29
CA ALA A 49 12.52 4.03 -4.73
C ALA A 49 11.29 3.87 -3.86
N ASN A 50 10.98 4.90 -3.09
CA ASN A 50 9.84 4.95 -2.20
C ASN A 50 8.73 5.75 -2.87
N THR A 51 7.55 5.18 -2.99
CA THR A 51 6.43 5.77 -3.72
C THR A 51 5.20 5.92 -2.84
N ILE A 52 4.46 6.99 -3.07
CA ILE A 52 3.07 7.14 -2.66
C ILE A 52 2.25 7.28 -3.93
N MET A 53 1.30 6.38 -4.11
CA MET A 53 0.39 6.37 -5.24
C MET A 53 -1.00 6.78 -4.78
N LEU A 54 -1.57 7.75 -5.46
CA LEU A 54 -2.93 8.22 -5.31
C LEU A 54 -3.73 7.71 -6.50
N TYR A 55 -4.72 6.88 -6.25
CA TYR A 55 -5.55 6.29 -7.30
C TYR A 55 -7.03 6.58 -7.04
N ASP A 56 -7.69 7.17 -8.04
CA ASP A 56 -9.12 7.37 -8.03
C ASP A 56 -9.80 6.09 -8.53
N THR A 57 -10.48 5.40 -7.62
CA THR A 57 -11.15 4.14 -7.93
C THR A 57 -12.40 4.30 -8.79
N ASP A 58 -13.00 5.49 -8.79
CA ASP A 58 -14.24 5.75 -9.51
C ASP A 58 -13.96 6.17 -10.96
N LEU A 59 -13.01 7.09 -11.14
CA LEU A 59 -12.65 7.58 -12.47
C LEU A 59 -11.74 6.64 -13.27
N LYS A 60 -10.94 5.82 -12.58
CA LYS A 60 -9.98 4.86 -13.19
C LYS A 60 -9.06 5.48 -14.25
N ASN A 61 -8.78 6.78 -14.17
CA ASN A 61 -8.08 7.57 -15.18
C ASN A 61 -6.57 7.70 -14.93
N GLY A 62 -5.98 6.72 -14.28
CA GLY A 62 -4.56 6.69 -13.96
C GLY A 62 -4.26 6.99 -12.50
N ALA A 63 -3.00 6.82 -12.14
CA ALA A 63 -2.51 7.06 -10.79
C ALA A 63 -1.61 8.30 -10.75
N HIS A 64 -1.76 9.12 -9.71
CA HIS A 64 -0.82 10.17 -9.41
C HIS A 64 0.22 9.64 -8.43
N VAL A 65 1.51 9.75 -8.80
CA VAL A 65 2.62 9.20 -8.02
C VAL A 65 3.54 10.31 -7.54
N VAL A 66 3.89 10.26 -6.27
CA VAL A 66 4.96 11.06 -5.68
C VAL A 66 6.01 10.13 -5.06
N PHE A 67 7.27 10.53 -5.04
CA PHE A 67 8.35 9.62 -4.69
C PHE A 67 9.56 10.31 -4.08
N PHE A 68 10.41 9.50 -3.43
CA PHE A 68 11.81 9.85 -3.18
C PHE A 68 12.71 8.64 -3.38
N ARG A 69 13.99 8.89 -3.66
CA ARG A 69 15.01 7.84 -3.75
C ARG A 69 15.98 7.95 -2.59
N GLU A 70 16.41 6.80 -2.09
CA GLU A 70 17.46 6.71 -1.08
C GLU A 70 18.53 5.71 -1.51
N SER A 71 19.80 6.06 -1.30
CA SER A 71 20.93 5.25 -1.72
C SER A 71 21.71 4.78 -0.51
N HIS A 72 21.94 3.47 -0.42
CA HIS A 72 22.72 2.82 0.62
C HIS A 72 23.94 2.10 0.03
N PRO A 73 24.96 1.76 0.85
CA PRO A 73 25.97 0.78 0.47
C PRO A 73 25.31 -0.51 -0.03
N LYS A 74 25.97 -1.19 -0.96
CA LYS A 74 25.42 -2.39 -1.59
C LYS A 74 25.05 -3.48 -0.57
N ILE A 75 23.76 -3.79 -0.49
CA ILE A 75 23.22 -4.88 0.31
C ILE A 75 23.24 -6.15 -0.54
N ARG A 76 24.17 -7.07 -0.24
CA ARG A 76 24.34 -8.30 -1.03
C ARG A 76 23.29 -9.36 -0.73
N ASP A 77 22.79 -9.39 0.50
CA ASP A 77 21.75 -10.33 0.90
C ASP A 77 20.37 -9.84 0.43
N ASN A 78 19.70 -10.67 -0.37
CA ASN A 78 18.36 -10.37 -0.86
C ASN A 78 17.30 -10.31 0.24
N GLN A 79 17.43 -11.09 1.32
CA GLN A 79 16.47 -11.02 2.41
C GLN A 79 16.58 -9.69 3.15
N GLN A 80 17.81 -9.23 3.43
CA GLN A 80 18.03 -7.91 4.01
C GLN A 80 17.52 -6.78 3.10
N ARG A 81 17.67 -6.93 1.78
CA ARG A 81 17.16 -5.98 0.80
C ARG A 81 15.64 -5.90 0.83
N LEU A 82 14.95 -7.06 0.77
CA LEU A 82 13.50 -7.16 0.85
C LEU A 82 12.95 -6.68 2.21
N TYR A 83 13.68 -6.99 3.30
CA TYR A 83 13.34 -6.45 4.62
C TYR A 83 13.38 -4.92 4.63
N LYS A 84 14.37 -4.32 3.98
CA LYS A 84 14.49 -2.86 3.90
C LYS A 84 13.38 -2.23 3.05
N GLU A 85 12.95 -2.88 1.97
CA GLU A 85 11.78 -2.46 1.18
C GLU A 85 10.50 -2.46 2.04
N TYR A 86 10.28 -3.55 2.79
CA TYR A 86 9.20 -3.64 3.76
C TYR A 86 9.28 -2.53 4.83
N GLU A 87 10.45 -2.34 5.43
CA GLU A 87 10.67 -1.33 6.48
C GLU A 87 10.33 0.09 5.98
N TYR A 88 10.72 0.45 4.77
CA TYR A 88 10.36 1.72 4.15
C TYR A 88 8.87 1.86 3.92
N ALA A 89 8.26 0.89 3.27
CA ALA A 89 6.82 0.92 2.98
C ALA A 89 6.00 1.03 4.28
N TYR A 90 6.32 0.22 5.28
CA TYR A 90 5.68 0.25 6.59
C TYR A 90 5.86 1.60 7.29
N SER A 91 7.10 2.11 7.39
CA SER A 91 7.40 3.37 8.09
C SER A 91 6.72 4.57 7.44
N ILE A 92 6.61 4.60 6.10
CA ILE A 92 5.89 5.64 5.38
C ILE A 92 4.38 5.51 5.62
N ALA A 93 3.83 4.30 5.57
CA ALA A 93 2.42 4.06 5.82
C ALA A 93 2.01 4.46 7.24
N GLU A 94 2.82 4.11 8.25
CA GLU A 94 2.61 4.49 9.65
C GLU A 94 2.62 6.00 9.81
N PHE A 95 3.66 6.67 9.30
CA PHE A 95 3.78 8.13 9.31
C PHE A 95 2.57 8.83 8.69
N LEU A 96 2.07 8.33 7.56
CA LEU A 96 0.91 8.91 6.90
C LEU A 96 -0.39 8.64 7.67
N ASN A 97 -0.58 7.42 8.18
CA ASN A 97 -1.77 7.09 8.96
C ASN A 97 -1.89 7.95 10.22
N GLU A 98 -0.82 8.16 10.97
CA GLU A 98 -0.81 9.02 12.15
C GLU A 98 -1.29 10.45 11.84
N ARG A 99 -0.97 10.98 10.66
CA ARG A 99 -1.26 12.36 10.28
C ARG A 99 -2.57 12.54 9.52
N LEU A 100 -2.96 11.55 8.73
CA LEU A 100 -4.14 11.62 7.86
C LEU A 100 -5.39 11.04 8.52
N GLN A 101 -5.27 10.02 9.37
CA GLN A 101 -6.39 9.38 10.02
C GLN A 101 -7.24 10.36 10.88
N PRO A 102 -6.65 11.29 11.65
CA PRO A 102 -7.43 12.32 12.36
C PRO A 102 -8.18 13.27 11.42
N PHE A 103 -7.62 13.55 10.25
CA PHE A 103 -8.23 14.39 9.22
C PHE A 103 -9.47 13.71 8.62
N TYR A 104 -9.35 12.43 8.26
CA TYR A 104 -10.46 11.63 7.71
C TYR A 104 -11.63 11.48 8.68
N LYS A 105 -11.36 11.29 9.97
CA LYS A 105 -12.41 11.22 11.00
C LYS A 105 -13.27 12.48 11.09
N ARG A 106 -12.78 13.61 10.56
CA ARG A 106 -13.51 14.90 10.58
C ARG A 106 -14.32 15.18 9.32
N THR A 107 -13.97 14.60 8.17
CA THR A 107 -14.51 15.02 6.88
C THR A 107 -15.54 14.09 6.29
N ASP A 108 -15.44 12.78 6.41
CA ASP A 108 -16.45 11.86 5.88
C ASP A 108 -16.33 10.44 6.44
N LEU A 109 -16.90 10.26 7.62
CA LEU A 109 -16.93 8.97 8.30
C LEU A 109 -17.64 7.88 7.46
N ASN A 110 -18.69 8.25 6.72
CA ASN A 110 -19.52 7.29 5.99
C ASN A 110 -18.79 6.69 4.79
N ASP A 111 -18.03 7.46 4.02
CA ASP A 111 -17.31 6.96 2.85
C ASP A 111 -16.07 6.15 3.23
N PHE A 112 -15.37 6.57 4.28
CA PHE A 112 -14.25 5.77 4.81
C PHE A 112 -14.75 4.42 5.33
N GLN A 113 -15.85 4.41 6.06
CA GLN A 113 -16.49 3.20 6.56
C GLN A 113 -16.91 2.26 5.44
N ARG A 114 -17.57 2.79 4.41
CA ARG A 114 -17.98 2.03 3.22
C ARG A 114 -16.78 1.40 2.52
N LYS A 115 -15.69 2.15 2.32
CA LYS A 115 -14.47 1.64 1.69
C LYS A 115 -13.80 0.55 2.52
N ALA A 116 -13.64 0.76 3.82
CA ALA A 116 -13.02 -0.21 4.71
C ALA A 116 -13.84 -1.49 4.82
N TYR A 117 -15.17 -1.37 4.86
CA TYR A 117 -16.07 -2.51 4.93
C TYR A 117 -16.14 -3.29 3.61
N LYS A 118 -16.26 -2.60 2.48
CA LYS A 118 -16.18 -3.22 1.14
C LYS A 118 -14.89 -4.03 0.99
N TYR A 119 -13.80 -3.52 1.51
CA TYR A 119 -12.52 -4.20 1.52
C TYR A 119 -12.50 -5.42 2.48
N HIS A 120 -13.07 -5.29 3.68
CA HIS A 120 -13.19 -6.41 4.61
C HIS A 120 -13.97 -7.56 3.98
N LEU A 121 -15.06 -7.28 3.30
CA LEU A 121 -15.84 -8.26 2.55
C LEU A 121 -15.02 -8.95 1.43
N MET A 122 -14.17 -8.23 0.73
CA MET A 122 -13.32 -8.78 -0.35
C MET A 122 -12.20 -9.70 0.18
N ASN A 123 -11.77 -9.53 1.44
CA ASN A 123 -10.66 -10.28 2.03
C ASN A 123 -11.09 -11.34 3.07
N CYS A 124 -12.35 -11.38 3.45
CA CYS A 124 -12.91 -12.49 4.22
C CYS A 124 -13.07 -13.70 3.29
N ASN A 125 -12.24 -14.71 3.48
CA ASN A 125 -12.20 -15.91 2.66
C ASN A 125 -13.61 -16.53 2.43
N GLY A 126 -14.04 -16.55 1.20
CA GLY A 126 -14.94 -17.55 0.60
C GLY A 126 -16.44 -17.36 0.77
N GLU A 127 -16.98 -16.90 1.88
CA GLU A 127 -18.44 -16.84 2.06
C GLU A 127 -19.10 -15.60 1.43
N LEU A 128 -18.37 -14.52 1.28
CA LEU A 128 -18.87 -13.24 0.73
C LEU A 128 -18.42 -12.94 -0.71
N ALA A 129 -17.53 -13.74 -1.28
CA ALA A 129 -17.09 -13.60 -2.67
C ALA A 129 -18.22 -13.81 -3.70
N ASN A 130 -19.35 -14.42 -3.28
CA ASN A 130 -20.53 -14.67 -4.09
C ASN A 130 -21.63 -13.60 -3.96
N LEU A 131 -21.47 -12.59 -3.09
CA LEU A 131 -22.40 -11.47 -3.03
C LEU A 131 -22.15 -10.56 -4.23
N GLN A 132 -23.17 -10.41 -5.08
CA GLN A 132 -23.13 -9.44 -6.17
C GLN A 132 -22.98 -8.02 -5.59
N ILE A 133 -22.30 -7.13 -6.32
CA ILE A 133 -21.99 -5.75 -5.89
C ILE A 133 -23.24 -4.98 -5.41
N GLN A 134 -24.42 -5.28 -5.99
CA GLN A 134 -25.70 -4.69 -5.58
C GLN A 134 -26.17 -5.10 -4.17
N ASP A 135 -25.78 -6.29 -3.72
CA ASP A 135 -26.10 -6.76 -2.37
C ASP A 135 -25.12 -6.21 -1.33
N ALA A 136 -23.89 -5.90 -1.75
CA ALA A 136 -22.89 -5.26 -0.88
C ALA A 136 -23.33 -3.85 -0.43
N ASP A 137 -23.94 -3.06 -1.32
CA ASP A 137 -24.45 -1.72 -0.97
C ASP A 137 -25.66 -1.79 -0.01
N LYS A 138 -26.55 -2.78 -0.16
CA LYS A 138 -27.61 -3.03 0.81
C LYS A 138 -27.10 -3.48 2.17
N PHE A 139 -26.08 -4.30 2.17
CA PHE A 139 -25.44 -4.80 3.39
C PHE A 139 -24.71 -3.68 4.13
N ILE A 140 -24.00 -2.79 3.41
CA ILE A 140 -23.31 -1.61 3.96
C ILE A 140 -24.28 -0.67 4.69
N ASN A 141 -25.50 -0.51 4.19
CA ASN A 141 -26.52 0.34 4.82
C ASN A 141 -27.12 -0.26 6.10
N ASN A 142 -26.90 -1.57 6.37
CA ASN A 142 -27.39 -2.29 7.54
C ASN A 142 -26.28 -2.67 8.53
N ILE A 143 -25.10 -2.04 8.44
CA ILE A 143 -23.96 -2.31 9.32
C ILE A 143 -24.32 -2.00 10.78
N THR A 144 -24.07 -2.96 11.66
CA THR A 144 -24.25 -2.80 13.10
C THR A 144 -23.11 -1.99 13.73
N LEU A 145 -23.35 -1.43 14.93
CA LEU A 145 -22.31 -0.75 15.72
C LEU A 145 -21.07 -1.60 15.96
N THR A 146 -21.23 -2.92 16.08
CA THR A 146 -20.14 -3.88 16.27
C THR A 146 -19.26 -4.00 15.04
N ASP A 147 -19.84 -3.97 13.84
CA ASP A 147 -19.10 -3.97 12.58
C ASP A 147 -18.36 -2.63 12.37
N TYR A 148 -18.95 -1.53 12.83
CA TYR A 148 -18.33 -0.21 12.84
C TYR A 148 -17.06 -0.14 13.68
N GLU A 149 -17.04 -0.73 14.87
CA GLU A 149 -15.84 -0.77 15.72
C GLU A 149 -14.70 -1.59 15.09
N LYS A 150 -15.01 -2.69 14.40
CA LYS A 150 -14.03 -3.46 13.63
C LYS A 150 -13.43 -2.66 12.47
N VAL A 151 -14.25 -1.88 11.77
CA VAL A 151 -13.81 -1.03 10.65
C VAL A 151 -12.93 0.14 11.11
N LYS A 152 -13.10 0.62 12.34
CA LYS A 152 -12.27 1.67 12.96
C LYS A 152 -10.80 1.29 13.09
N GLU A 153 -10.50 0.00 13.14
CA GLU A 153 -9.14 -0.53 13.29
C GLU A 153 -8.34 -0.53 11.98
N TYR A 154 -9.00 -0.37 10.82
CA TYR A 154 -8.31 -0.36 9.54
C TYR A 154 -7.52 0.93 9.31
N LYS A 155 -6.31 0.72 8.83
CA LYS A 155 -5.42 1.82 8.44
C LYS A 155 -5.87 2.42 7.11
N LEU A 156 -5.69 3.74 6.98
CA LEU A 156 -6.08 4.50 5.79
C LEU A 156 -5.20 4.19 4.57
N VAL A 157 -3.93 3.99 4.80
CA VAL A 157 -2.92 3.84 3.74
C VAL A 157 -2.68 2.36 3.47
N ASP A 158 -2.76 2.00 2.21
CA ASP A 158 -2.47 0.65 1.73
C ASP A 158 -0.96 0.43 1.58
N ILE A 159 -0.50 -0.78 1.85
CA ILE A 159 0.91 -1.16 1.66
C ILE A 159 1.01 -2.10 0.46
N HIS A 160 1.82 -1.71 -0.52
CA HIS A 160 2.14 -2.51 -1.70
C HIS A 160 3.57 -3.05 -1.57
N LEU A 161 3.73 -4.37 -1.62
CA LEU A 161 5.02 -5.03 -1.51
C LEU A 161 5.32 -5.83 -2.79
N ASP A 162 6.55 -5.68 -3.32
CA ASP A 162 7.01 -6.44 -4.48
C ASP A 162 7.37 -7.89 -4.11
N PHE A 163 6.53 -8.53 -3.29
CA PHE A 163 6.71 -9.89 -2.82
C PHE A 163 5.84 -10.87 -3.60
N ASN A 164 6.37 -12.05 -3.86
CA ASN A 164 5.62 -13.11 -4.51
C ASN A 164 4.92 -13.98 -3.46
N PRO A 165 3.56 -14.02 -3.44
CA PRO A 165 2.80 -14.85 -2.50
C PRO A 165 2.87 -16.34 -2.82
N PHE A 166 3.30 -16.71 -4.04
CA PHE A 166 3.32 -18.10 -4.49
C PHE A 166 4.74 -18.67 -4.49
N GLU A 167 4.84 -19.94 -4.17
CA GLU A 167 6.06 -20.69 -4.45
C GLU A 167 6.26 -20.78 -5.97
N SER A 168 7.45 -20.43 -6.44
CA SER A 168 7.73 -20.53 -7.85
C SER A 168 7.95 -21.99 -8.24
N THR A 169 7.19 -22.48 -9.21
CA THR A 169 7.46 -23.76 -9.88
C THR A 169 8.19 -23.49 -11.18
N ARG A 170 9.39 -24.07 -11.35
CA ARG A 170 10.10 -24.06 -12.62
C ARG A 170 10.23 -25.50 -13.12
N ASN A 171 9.68 -25.78 -14.31
CA ASN A 171 9.67 -27.12 -14.92
C ASN A 171 9.05 -28.21 -14.00
N GLY A 172 7.95 -27.89 -13.30
CA GLY A 172 7.26 -28.83 -12.40
C GLY A 172 7.99 -29.14 -11.08
N ARG A 173 9.11 -28.48 -10.80
CA ARG A 173 9.83 -28.59 -9.53
C ARG A 173 9.54 -27.39 -8.66
N HIS A 174 9.10 -27.63 -7.42
CA HIS A 174 8.99 -26.59 -6.40
C HIS A 174 10.37 -25.97 -6.15
N MET A 175 10.49 -24.67 -6.41
CA MET A 175 11.69 -23.90 -6.08
C MET A 175 11.62 -23.49 -4.62
N THR A 176 12.17 -24.30 -3.74
CA THR A 176 12.17 -24.10 -2.27
C THR A 176 12.92 -22.85 -1.78
N ASN A 177 13.57 -22.10 -2.66
CA ASN A 177 14.39 -20.92 -2.34
C ASN A 177 13.84 -19.60 -2.92
N ASN A 178 12.53 -19.43 -3.01
CA ASN A 178 11.98 -18.13 -3.37
C ASN A 178 12.03 -17.18 -2.17
N LYS A 179 13.11 -16.39 -2.07
CA LYS A 179 13.33 -15.43 -0.99
C LYS A 179 12.19 -14.39 -0.88
N SER A 180 11.54 -14.08 -1.99
CA SER A 180 10.39 -13.18 -2.04
C SER A 180 9.14 -13.81 -1.40
N ASN A 181 8.92 -15.12 -1.59
CA ASN A 181 7.84 -15.83 -0.89
C ASN A 181 8.13 -15.95 0.61
N ALA A 182 9.36 -16.21 1.00
CA ALA A 182 9.77 -16.23 2.41
C ALA A 182 9.52 -14.86 3.08
N ALA A 183 9.84 -13.75 2.38
CA ALA A 183 9.55 -12.40 2.86
C ALA A 183 8.04 -12.14 2.97
N TYR A 184 7.25 -12.58 1.97
CA TYR A 184 5.79 -12.49 2.02
C TYR A 184 5.24 -13.16 3.29
N ASN A 185 5.61 -14.41 3.54
CA ASN A 185 5.13 -15.19 4.69
C ASN A 185 5.60 -14.61 6.02
N ALA A 186 6.77 -13.97 6.06
CA ALA A 186 7.31 -13.36 7.27
C ALA A 186 6.62 -12.03 7.65
N TYR A 187 6.28 -11.18 6.66
CA TYR A 187 5.88 -9.80 6.96
C TYR A 187 4.40 -9.50 6.71
N VAL A 188 3.79 -10.09 5.67
CA VAL A 188 2.41 -9.75 5.30
C VAL A 188 1.39 -10.11 6.38
N PRO A 189 1.44 -11.28 7.04
CA PRO A 189 0.49 -11.59 8.11
C PRO A 189 0.55 -10.60 9.28
N GLY A 190 1.76 -10.18 9.66
CA GLY A 190 1.96 -9.19 10.72
C GLY A 190 1.34 -7.84 10.38
N LEU A 191 1.57 -7.33 9.17
CA LEU A 191 0.96 -6.08 8.70
C LEU A 191 -0.56 -6.15 8.69
N ARG A 192 -1.12 -7.25 8.18
CA ARG A 192 -2.57 -7.47 8.19
C ARG A 192 -3.14 -7.51 9.60
N GLY A 193 -2.43 -8.17 10.53
CA GLY A 193 -2.78 -8.19 11.96
C GLY A 193 -2.77 -6.80 12.61
N MET A 194 -1.96 -5.87 12.09
CA MET A 194 -1.94 -4.46 12.51
C MET A 194 -3.00 -3.57 11.81
N GLY A 195 -3.90 -4.16 11.02
CA GLY A 195 -4.99 -3.46 10.33
C GLY A 195 -4.60 -2.82 8.99
N TYR A 196 -3.42 -3.13 8.42
CA TYR A 196 -3.06 -2.67 7.08
C TYR A 196 -3.69 -3.54 6.00
N ARG A 197 -4.16 -2.90 4.93
CA ARG A 197 -4.45 -3.56 3.66
C ARG A 197 -3.13 -3.76 2.94
N VAL A 198 -2.77 -5.02 2.69
CA VAL A 198 -1.49 -5.36 2.08
C VAL A 198 -1.71 -6.08 0.77
N TYR A 199 -1.18 -5.50 -0.28
CA TYR A 199 -1.15 -6.05 -1.63
C TYR A 199 0.25 -6.56 -1.96
N ALA A 200 0.31 -7.69 -2.63
CA ALA A 200 1.54 -8.29 -3.13
C ALA A 200 1.41 -8.55 -4.62
N LYS A 201 2.47 -9.00 -5.29
CA LYS A 201 2.41 -9.37 -6.71
C LYS A 201 1.24 -10.32 -7.02
N PRO A 202 0.52 -10.09 -8.13
CA PRO A 202 0.67 -9.03 -9.14
C PRO A 202 -0.01 -7.70 -8.77
N ASP A 203 -0.76 -7.62 -7.67
CA ASP A 203 -1.70 -6.54 -7.33
C ASP A 203 -1.06 -5.41 -6.49
N ALA A 204 0.23 -5.17 -6.65
CA ALA A 204 0.99 -4.19 -5.88
C ALA A 204 1.60 -3.06 -6.76
N PRO A 205 0.82 -2.28 -7.55
CA PRO A 205 1.37 -1.37 -8.56
C PRO A 205 2.25 -0.25 -7.99
N ALA A 206 2.08 0.17 -6.73
CA ALA A 206 2.95 1.18 -6.13
C ALA A 206 4.39 0.67 -5.94
N ALA A 207 4.57 -0.62 -5.64
CA ALA A 207 5.89 -1.22 -5.50
C ALA A 207 6.42 -1.74 -6.84
N THR A 208 5.59 -2.45 -7.63
CA THR A 208 6.04 -3.14 -8.85
C THR A 208 6.17 -2.20 -10.04
N SER A 209 5.21 -1.32 -10.28
CA SER A 209 5.18 -0.48 -11.49
C SER A 209 5.70 0.92 -11.23
N ALA A 210 5.19 1.58 -10.19
CA ALA A 210 5.56 2.98 -9.95
C ALA A 210 6.98 3.12 -9.41
N ALA A 211 7.42 2.22 -8.52
CA ALA A 211 8.78 2.26 -7.98
C ALA A 211 9.81 1.79 -9.00
N ASP A 212 9.50 0.75 -9.80
CA ASP A 212 10.39 0.20 -10.83
C ASP A 212 10.74 1.27 -11.90
N LEU A 213 9.73 1.99 -12.43
CA LEU A 213 9.92 3.11 -13.35
C LEU A 213 10.86 4.21 -12.82
N LEU A 214 11.06 4.28 -11.52
CA LEU A 214 11.93 5.27 -10.88
C LEU A 214 13.36 4.77 -10.69
N LEU A 215 13.62 3.49 -10.91
CA LEU A 215 14.92 2.85 -10.70
C LEU A 215 15.75 2.76 -11.98
N ASP A 216 15.13 2.88 -13.14
CA ASP A 216 15.78 2.97 -14.46
C ASP A 216 16.53 4.32 -14.61
#